data_af0f35f877b06ac1f42dc818057fb44b
#
_entry.id   af0f35f877b06ac1f42dc818057fb44b
#
_cell.length_a   1.000
_cell.length_b   1.000
_cell.length_c   1.000
_cell.angle_alpha   90.00
_cell.angle_beta   90.00
_cell.angle_gamma   90.00
#
_symmetry.space_group_name_H-M   'P 1'
#
loop_
_entity.id
_entity.type
_entity.pdbx_description
1 polymer ?
#
loop_
_entity_poly.entity_id
_entity_poly.type
_entity_poly.pdbx_seq_one_letter_code
_entity_poly.pdbx_strand_id
1 'polypeptide(L)'
;MTVLNNKVFNVEHGPKGGDELNQVIKGKNYGWPVVSYGTNYQKNKGGDGKSIKLNHENENYEEPLFAFVPSIGISALNNCPSVLKNYYKKPCLIALSLYGNDLRKGHSLVVFLLNKDLDKVHSIEKIFLDGLILRHFITDRKNVIYEDKDGAIFIAADKKGIYKIEFTDFR
;
A
#
# COMPACT_ATOMS: atom_id res chain seq x y z
N MET A 1 2.97 7.22 4.29
CA MET A 1 3.79 6.84 5.47
C MET A 1 2.92 6.82 6.70
N THR A 2 3.08 5.85 7.58
CA THR A 2 2.37 5.76 8.88
C THR A 2 3.25 5.13 9.95
N VAL A 3 2.84 5.25 11.23
CA VAL A 3 3.52 4.63 12.37
C VAL A 3 2.59 3.63 13.04
N LEU A 4 3.07 2.41 13.24
CA LEU A 4 2.38 1.36 13.98
C LEU A 4 3.34 0.80 15.04
N ASN A 5 2.97 0.88 16.32
CA ASN A 5 3.78 0.39 17.44
C ASN A 5 5.27 0.84 17.36
N ASN A 6 5.51 2.13 17.18
CA ASN A 6 6.83 2.77 17.06
C ASN A 6 7.68 2.34 15.84
N LYS A 7 7.14 1.56 14.92
CA LYS A 7 7.77 1.27 13.63
C LYS A 7 7.14 2.12 12.53
N VAL A 8 7.97 2.60 11.62
CA VAL A 8 7.55 3.45 10.51
C VAL A 8 7.37 2.59 9.27
N PHE A 9 6.29 2.82 8.53
CA PHE A 9 5.99 2.12 7.29
C PHE A 9 5.70 3.12 6.17
N ASN A 10 6.11 2.80 4.96
CA ASN A 10 5.73 3.53 3.76
C ASN A 10 5.29 2.57 2.65
N VAL A 11 4.64 3.12 1.64
CA VAL A 11 4.41 2.46 0.36
C VAL A 11 5.05 3.28 -0.73
N GLU A 12 5.58 2.60 -1.74
CA GLU A 12 6.26 3.20 -2.87
C GLU A 12 5.76 2.61 -4.18
N HIS A 13 5.71 3.45 -5.23
CA HIS A 13 5.43 2.98 -6.57
C HIS A 13 6.67 2.33 -7.19
N GLY A 14 6.51 1.16 -7.76
CA GLY A 14 7.49 0.64 -8.71
C GLY A 14 7.30 1.23 -10.11
N PRO A 15 8.25 1.03 -11.03
CA PRO A 15 8.13 1.57 -12.39
C PRO A 15 7.05 0.80 -13.18
N LYS A 16 7.32 -0.40 -13.61
CA LYS A 16 6.36 -1.30 -14.25
C LYS A 16 6.30 -2.60 -13.45
N GLY A 17 5.49 -2.62 -12.40
CA GLY A 17 5.52 -3.61 -11.33
C GLY A 17 6.34 -3.10 -10.14
N GLY A 18 6.37 -3.86 -9.04
CA GLY A 18 7.19 -3.57 -7.88
C GLY A 18 6.70 -2.40 -7.02
N ASP A 19 5.39 -2.19 -6.92
CA ASP A 19 4.86 -1.35 -5.84
C ASP A 19 5.14 -2.05 -4.51
N GLU A 20 5.65 -1.33 -3.52
CA GLU A 20 6.22 -1.91 -2.31
C GLU A 20 5.54 -1.41 -1.04
N LEU A 21 5.50 -2.29 -0.04
CA LEU A 21 5.33 -1.92 1.37
C LEU A 21 6.67 -2.12 2.08
N ASN A 22 7.20 -1.06 2.67
CA ASN A 22 8.47 -1.06 3.39
C ASN A 22 8.27 -0.76 4.89
N GLN A 23 9.02 -1.43 5.76
CA GLN A 23 9.30 -0.95 7.10
C GLN A 23 10.52 -0.03 7.01
N VAL A 24 10.35 1.25 7.34
CA VAL A 24 11.45 2.22 7.24
C VAL A 24 12.40 2.08 8.42
N ILE A 25 13.63 1.64 8.13
CA ILE A 25 14.70 1.42 9.10
C ILE A 25 15.75 2.52 8.93
N LYS A 26 16.15 3.16 10.03
CA LYS A 26 17.13 4.24 10.00
C LYS A 26 18.46 3.80 9.38
N GLY A 27 18.92 4.54 8.38
CA GLY A 27 20.19 4.31 7.68
C GLY A 27 20.14 3.22 6.60
N LYS A 28 19.01 2.59 6.37
CA LYS A 28 18.83 1.62 5.28
C LYS A 28 18.44 2.28 3.97
N ASN A 29 18.83 1.65 2.87
CA ASN A 29 18.52 2.05 1.50
C ASN A 29 17.75 0.91 0.83
N TYR A 30 16.61 1.23 0.21
CA TYR A 30 15.71 0.25 -0.44
C TYR A 30 15.98 0.11 -1.94
N GLY A 31 17.06 0.70 -2.43
CA GLY A 31 17.70 0.37 -3.68
C GLY A 31 17.26 1.12 -4.93
N TRP A 32 16.15 1.83 -4.93
CA TRP A 32 15.74 2.60 -6.10
C TRP A 32 16.78 3.67 -6.46
N PRO A 33 17.19 3.84 -7.76
CA PRO A 33 16.70 3.13 -8.96
C PRO A 33 17.53 1.91 -9.39
N VAL A 34 18.43 1.40 -8.56
CA VAL A 34 19.39 0.34 -8.90
C VAL A 34 18.74 -1.04 -8.87
N VAL A 35 17.93 -1.30 -7.85
CA VAL A 35 17.14 -2.53 -7.70
C VAL A 35 15.66 -2.21 -7.59
N SER A 36 14.80 -3.11 -8.07
CA SER A 36 13.35 -3.06 -7.93
C SER A 36 12.74 -4.38 -8.39
N TYR A 37 11.61 -4.76 -7.81
CA TYR A 37 10.78 -5.87 -8.30
C TYR A 37 10.00 -5.53 -9.58
N GLY A 38 10.00 -4.28 -9.99
CA GLY A 38 9.46 -3.83 -11.26
C GLY A 38 10.47 -3.84 -12.39
N THR A 39 10.03 -3.51 -13.58
CA THR A 39 10.87 -3.36 -14.77
C THR A 39 10.76 -1.94 -15.32
N ASN A 40 11.85 -1.41 -15.87
CA ASN A 40 11.81 -0.10 -16.51
C ASN A 40 10.87 -0.07 -17.71
N TYR A 41 10.28 1.10 -17.93
CA TYR A 41 9.57 1.37 -19.16
C TYR A 41 10.54 1.43 -20.34
N GLN A 42 10.07 0.95 -21.50
CA GLN A 42 10.81 1.10 -22.75
C GLN A 42 10.96 2.59 -23.10
N LYS A 43 12.00 2.93 -23.86
CA LYS A 43 12.29 4.34 -24.27
C LYS A 43 11.08 5.04 -24.91
N ASN A 44 10.34 4.33 -25.75
CA ASN A 44 9.13 4.86 -26.39
C ASN A 44 7.95 5.09 -25.43
N LYS A 45 8.09 4.72 -24.16
CA LYS A 45 7.10 4.91 -23.09
C LYS A 45 7.64 5.76 -21.94
N GLY A 46 8.66 6.56 -22.20
CA GLY A 46 9.25 7.48 -21.22
C GLY A 46 10.27 6.86 -20.27
N GLY A 47 10.66 5.61 -20.47
CA GLY A 47 11.75 4.98 -19.72
C GLY A 47 13.12 5.19 -20.36
N ASP A 48 14.19 4.83 -19.65
CA ASP A 48 15.56 4.88 -20.17
C ASP A 48 15.98 3.58 -20.89
N GLY A 49 15.14 2.55 -20.83
CA GLY A 49 15.37 1.23 -21.43
C GLY A 49 16.43 0.38 -20.73
N LYS A 50 16.94 0.81 -19.57
CA LYS A 50 17.92 0.03 -18.80
C LYS A 50 17.25 -1.08 -18.02
N SER A 51 17.98 -2.16 -17.78
CA SER A 51 17.57 -3.22 -16.87
C SER A 51 17.68 -2.76 -15.42
N ILE A 52 16.74 -3.21 -14.59
CA ILE A 52 16.77 -3.05 -13.14
C ILE A 52 17.13 -4.41 -12.54
N LYS A 53 17.97 -4.42 -11.52
CA LYS A 53 18.31 -5.65 -10.78
C LYS A 53 17.16 -6.03 -9.87
N LEU A 54 16.91 -7.33 -9.67
CA LEU A 54 15.80 -7.84 -8.88
C LEU A 54 16.19 -8.23 -7.45
N ASN A 55 17.47 -8.42 -7.19
CA ASN A 55 17.93 -8.96 -5.91
C ASN A 55 18.52 -7.85 -5.03
N HIS A 56 17.77 -7.43 -4.03
CA HIS A 56 18.16 -6.40 -3.08
C HIS A 56 19.32 -6.86 -2.17
N GLU A 57 19.24 -8.09 -1.63
CA GLU A 57 20.26 -8.62 -0.72
C GLU A 57 21.66 -8.66 -1.37
N ASN A 58 21.76 -9.16 -2.61
CA ASN A 58 23.04 -9.25 -3.31
C ASN A 58 23.69 -7.89 -3.58
N GLU A 59 22.90 -6.82 -3.54
CA GLU A 59 23.36 -5.45 -3.76
C GLU A 59 23.43 -4.66 -2.43
N ASN A 60 23.27 -5.31 -1.29
CA ASN A 60 23.24 -4.70 0.06
C ASN A 60 22.14 -3.66 0.28
N TYR A 61 21.00 -3.82 -0.38
CA TYR A 61 19.80 -3.03 -0.15
C TYR A 61 18.82 -3.77 0.77
N GLU A 62 17.97 -3.02 1.44
CA GLU A 62 16.94 -3.58 2.31
C GLU A 62 15.78 -4.13 1.46
N GLU A 63 15.29 -5.30 1.81
CA GLU A 63 14.14 -5.91 1.17
C GLU A 63 12.82 -5.26 1.63
N PRO A 64 11.86 -5.04 0.73
CA PRO A 64 10.52 -4.66 1.13
C PRO A 64 9.83 -5.78 1.90
N LEU A 65 8.90 -5.41 2.79
CA LEU A 65 8.04 -6.40 3.45
C LEU A 65 7.12 -7.11 2.46
N PHE A 66 6.75 -6.42 1.38
CA PHE A 66 5.94 -6.96 0.31
C PHE A 66 6.08 -6.14 -0.98
N ALA A 67 6.09 -6.82 -2.13
CA ALA A 67 6.09 -6.19 -3.45
C ALA A 67 4.95 -6.72 -4.33
N PHE A 68 4.25 -5.81 -5.01
CA PHE A 68 3.20 -6.16 -5.98
C PHE A 68 3.77 -6.29 -7.38
N VAL A 69 3.71 -7.51 -7.94
CA VAL A 69 4.09 -7.78 -9.33
C VAL A 69 2.94 -8.54 -10.00
N PRO A 70 2.19 -7.89 -10.86
CA PRO A 70 2.29 -6.50 -11.37
C PRO A 70 1.85 -5.45 -10.35
N SER A 71 2.25 -4.18 -10.60
CA SER A 71 1.82 -3.03 -9.81
C SER A 71 0.30 -2.87 -9.78
N ILE A 72 -0.19 -2.36 -8.66
CA ILE A 72 -1.60 -1.98 -8.43
C ILE A 72 -1.79 -0.47 -8.36
N GLY A 73 -0.72 0.32 -8.51
CA GLY A 73 -0.74 1.76 -8.29
C GLY A 73 -1.03 2.08 -6.82
N ILE A 74 -0.23 1.49 -5.91
CA ILE A 74 -0.46 1.67 -4.47
C ILE A 74 -0.36 3.15 -4.10
N SER A 75 -1.29 3.64 -3.31
CA SER A 75 -1.33 5.05 -2.87
C SER A 75 -1.32 5.13 -1.35
N ALA A 76 -2.07 6.01 -0.76
CA ALA A 76 -2.08 6.24 0.67
C ALA A 76 -1.92 4.98 1.54
N LEU A 77 -1.18 5.13 2.64
CA LEU A 77 -0.99 4.10 3.66
C LEU A 77 -1.39 4.65 5.02
N ASN A 78 -2.12 3.86 5.81
CA ASN A 78 -2.45 4.19 7.19
C ASN A 78 -2.60 2.93 8.05
N ASN A 79 -2.79 3.11 9.36
CA ASN A 79 -3.22 2.04 10.24
C ASN A 79 -4.64 1.62 9.91
N CYS A 80 -4.99 0.34 10.10
CA CYS A 80 -6.36 -0.09 9.92
C CYS A 80 -7.32 0.70 10.80
N PRO A 81 -8.54 0.98 10.33
CA PRO A 81 -9.62 1.49 11.17
C PRO A 81 -10.03 0.48 12.24
N SER A 82 -10.76 0.96 13.25
CA SER A 82 -11.13 0.17 14.43
C SER A 82 -11.91 -1.10 14.07
N VAL A 83 -12.81 -1.00 13.11
CA VAL A 83 -13.60 -2.15 12.64
C VAL A 83 -12.72 -3.28 12.11
N LEU A 84 -11.73 -2.98 11.28
CA LEU A 84 -10.83 -4.00 10.72
C LEU A 84 -9.87 -4.55 11.78
N LYS A 85 -9.38 -3.70 12.71
CA LYS A 85 -8.58 -4.16 13.86
C LYS A 85 -9.34 -5.17 14.72
N ASN A 86 -10.60 -4.88 15.00
CA ASN A 86 -11.46 -5.74 15.81
C ASN A 86 -11.79 -7.06 15.09
N TYR A 87 -12.00 -7.01 13.81
CA TYR A 87 -12.29 -8.20 12.99
C TYR A 87 -11.08 -9.14 12.90
N TYR A 88 -9.94 -8.63 12.44
CA TYR A 88 -8.76 -9.46 12.22
C TYR A 88 -8.01 -9.84 13.51
N LYS A 89 -8.11 -9.04 14.56
CA LYS A 89 -7.40 -9.21 15.84
C LYS A 89 -5.88 -9.39 15.66
N LYS A 90 -5.34 -8.73 14.64
CA LYS A 90 -3.92 -8.74 14.27
C LYS A 90 -3.46 -7.32 13.98
N PRO A 91 -2.16 -7.02 14.13
CA PRO A 91 -1.60 -5.77 13.61
C PRO A 91 -1.87 -5.66 12.12
N CYS A 92 -2.44 -4.55 11.69
CA CYS A 92 -2.72 -4.36 10.27
C CYS A 92 -2.52 -2.90 9.80
N LEU A 93 -2.14 -2.81 8.55
CA LEU A 93 -2.06 -1.59 7.78
C LEU A 93 -3.08 -1.65 6.64
N ILE A 94 -3.56 -0.49 6.22
CA ILE A 94 -4.47 -0.36 5.09
C ILE A 94 -3.89 0.61 4.09
N ALA A 95 -3.91 0.24 2.82
CA ALA A 95 -3.51 1.10 1.71
C ALA A 95 -4.61 1.20 0.66
N LEU A 96 -4.47 2.16 -0.22
CA LEU A 96 -5.34 2.35 -1.37
C LEU A 96 -4.62 1.96 -2.64
N SER A 97 -5.35 1.56 -3.67
CA SER A 97 -4.81 1.40 -5.01
C SER A 97 -5.53 2.28 -6.02
N LEU A 98 -4.72 2.97 -6.84
CA LEU A 98 -5.20 3.92 -7.85
C LEU A 98 -5.70 3.23 -9.11
N TYR A 99 -5.02 2.17 -9.48
CA TYR A 99 -5.05 1.66 -10.83
C TYR A 99 -5.03 0.15 -10.86
N GLY A 100 -5.67 -0.40 -11.86
CA GLY A 100 -5.65 -1.82 -12.16
C GLY A 100 -6.57 -2.13 -13.32
N ASN A 101 -6.29 -3.19 -14.00
CA ASN A 101 -7.21 -3.84 -14.94
C ASN A 101 -7.71 -5.14 -14.30
N ASP A 102 -8.53 -5.90 -15.02
CA ASP A 102 -9.09 -7.17 -14.55
C ASP A 102 -8.04 -8.16 -14.03
N LEU A 103 -6.82 -8.11 -14.58
CA LEU A 103 -5.72 -8.96 -14.14
C LEU A 103 -5.02 -8.41 -12.89
N ARG A 104 -4.89 -7.08 -12.78
CA ARG A 104 -4.15 -6.42 -11.69
C ARG A 104 -5.00 -6.12 -10.47
N LYS A 105 -6.33 -6.06 -10.65
CA LYS A 105 -7.26 -5.85 -9.54
C LYS A 105 -6.90 -4.67 -8.65
N GLY A 106 -6.62 -3.51 -9.24
CA GLY A 106 -6.54 -2.24 -8.54
C GLY A 106 -7.91 -1.77 -8.05
N HIS A 107 -8.09 -0.48 -7.80
CA HIS A 107 -9.35 0.12 -7.33
C HIS A 107 -9.84 -0.56 -6.03
N SER A 108 -8.91 -0.75 -5.09
CA SER A 108 -9.18 -1.52 -3.88
C SER A 108 -8.61 -0.87 -2.63
N LEU A 109 -9.21 -1.19 -1.50
CA LEU A 109 -8.54 -1.17 -0.22
C LEU A 109 -7.67 -2.41 -0.13
N VAL A 110 -6.41 -2.24 0.24
CA VAL A 110 -5.46 -3.33 0.48
C VAL A 110 -5.19 -3.41 1.97
N VAL A 111 -5.53 -4.51 2.59
CA VAL A 111 -5.28 -4.76 4.01
C VAL A 111 -4.07 -5.67 4.13
N PHE A 112 -3.02 -5.19 4.78
CA PHE A 112 -1.84 -5.98 5.12
C PHE A 112 -1.98 -6.46 6.57
N LEU A 113 -2.11 -7.75 6.76
CA LEU A 113 -2.07 -8.35 8.09
C LEU A 113 -0.62 -8.70 8.43
N LEU A 114 -0.10 -8.11 9.49
CA LEU A 114 1.29 -8.30 9.90
C LEU A 114 1.40 -9.34 11.01
N ASN A 115 2.59 -9.93 11.15
CA ASN A 115 2.93 -10.72 12.33
C ASN A 115 3.09 -9.80 13.57
N LYS A 116 3.25 -10.42 14.76
CA LYS A 116 3.36 -9.67 16.03
C LYS A 116 4.56 -8.73 16.06
N ASP A 117 5.66 -9.15 15.45
CA ASP A 117 6.92 -8.40 15.43
C ASP A 117 6.93 -7.30 14.36
N LEU A 118 5.90 -7.24 13.53
CA LEU A 118 5.72 -6.27 12.43
C LEU A 118 6.84 -6.29 11.38
N ASP A 119 7.52 -7.41 11.22
CA ASP A 119 8.62 -7.59 10.27
C ASP A 119 8.25 -8.49 9.08
N LYS A 120 7.01 -8.98 9.03
CA LYS A 120 6.50 -9.82 7.94
C LYS A 120 5.02 -9.56 7.67
N VAL A 121 4.67 -9.54 6.38
CA VAL A 121 3.28 -9.62 5.95
C VAL A 121 2.83 -11.07 6.03
N HIS A 122 1.83 -11.34 6.88
CA HIS A 122 1.25 -12.66 7.06
C HIS A 122 0.25 -13.00 5.94
N SER A 123 -0.61 -12.05 5.60
CA SER A 123 -1.57 -12.15 4.51
C SER A 123 -2.00 -10.78 4.01
N ILE A 124 -2.52 -10.76 2.80
CA ILE A 124 -3.08 -9.56 2.16
C ILE A 124 -4.51 -9.86 1.75
N GLU A 125 -5.39 -8.92 2.05
CA GLU A 125 -6.76 -8.93 1.55
C GLU A 125 -7.02 -7.68 0.71
N LYS A 126 -7.88 -7.83 -0.29
CA LYS A 126 -8.31 -6.72 -1.16
C LYS A 126 -9.82 -6.60 -1.12
N ILE A 127 -10.29 -5.42 -0.76
CA ILE A 127 -11.69 -5.04 -0.79
C ILE A 127 -11.87 -4.15 -2.03
N PHE A 128 -12.54 -4.67 -3.05
CA PHE A 128 -12.69 -3.97 -4.32
C PHE A 128 -13.74 -2.86 -4.23
N LEU A 129 -13.41 -1.70 -4.78
CA LEU A 129 -14.27 -0.53 -4.91
C LEU A 129 -14.30 -0.13 -6.39
N ASP A 130 -15.04 -0.89 -7.16
CA ASP A 130 -15.04 -0.82 -8.62
C ASP A 130 -15.32 0.59 -9.15
N GLY A 131 -14.53 0.98 -10.14
CA GLY A 131 -14.65 2.26 -10.82
C GLY A 131 -14.14 3.48 -10.04
N LEU A 132 -13.52 3.29 -8.87
CA LEU A 132 -12.94 4.36 -8.08
C LEU A 132 -11.41 4.35 -8.15
N ILE A 133 -10.81 5.47 -8.55
CA ILE A 133 -9.36 5.70 -8.46
C ILE A 133 -9.08 6.30 -7.08
N LEU A 134 -8.65 5.48 -6.15
CA LEU A 134 -8.55 5.84 -4.74
C LEU A 134 -7.24 6.57 -4.45
N ARG A 135 -7.30 7.77 -3.87
CA ARG A 135 -6.14 8.65 -3.64
C ARG A 135 -5.70 8.70 -2.19
N HIS A 136 -6.60 9.14 -1.31
CA HIS A 136 -6.26 9.41 0.08
C HIS A 136 -7.38 9.00 1.03
N PHE A 137 -7.00 8.57 2.22
CA PHE A 137 -7.91 8.50 3.34
C PHE A 137 -8.18 9.93 3.86
N ILE A 138 -9.39 10.18 4.29
CA ILE A 138 -9.67 11.37 5.10
C ILE A 138 -9.16 11.08 6.52
N THR A 139 -8.31 11.96 7.02
CA THR A 139 -7.63 11.80 8.30
C THR A 139 -7.83 13.02 9.19
N ASP A 140 -7.63 12.84 10.48
CA ASP A 140 -7.54 13.93 11.44
C ASP A 140 -6.17 14.67 11.34
N ARG A 141 -5.96 15.66 12.20
CA ARG A 141 -4.71 16.44 12.26
C ARG A 141 -3.47 15.63 12.66
N LYS A 142 -3.66 14.42 13.19
CA LYS A 142 -2.58 13.49 13.58
C LYS A 142 -2.33 12.41 12.52
N ASN A 143 -2.92 12.56 11.34
CA ASN A 143 -2.86 11.57 10.25
C ASN A 143 -3.48 10.20 10.61
N VAL A 144 -4.44 10.17 11.53
CA VAL A 144 -5.23 8.99 11.84
C VAL A 144 -6.48 9.00 10.96
N ILE A 145 -6.86 7.86 10.39
CA ILE A 145 -8.08 7.75 9.57
C ILE A 145 -9.27 8.23 10.40
N TYR A 146 -10.03 9.15 9.82
CA TYR A 146 -11.29 9.59 10.42
C TYR A 146 -12.32 8.47 10.31
N GLU A 147 -12.86 8.07 11.44
CA GLU A 147 -13.97 7.12 11.56
C GLU A 147 -15.19 7.85 12.10
N ASP A 148 -16.35 7.65 11.48
CA ASP A 148 -17.59 8.17 12.04
C ASP A 148 -18.07 7.30 13.23
N LYS A 149 -19.17 7.69 13.84
CA LYS A 149 -19.75 6.99 15.01
C LYS A 149 -20.12 5.51 14.73
N ASP A 150 -20.32 5.15 13.48
CA ASP A 150 -20.68 3.80 13.02
C ASP A 150 -19.46 3.01 12.52
N GLY A 151 -18.25 3.59 12.59
CA GLY A 151 -16.99 2.99 12.17
C GLY A 151 -16.75 3.04 10.67
N ALA A 152 -17.51 3.84 9.92
CA ALA A 152 -17.26 4.06 8.51
C ALA A 152 -16.06 5.02 8.33
N ILE A 153 -15.29 4.80 7.27
CA ILE A 153 -14.18 5.66 6.87
C ILE A 153 -14.52 6.46 5.62
N PHE A 154 -13.71 7.48 5.33
CA PHE A 154 -13.91 8.32 4.15
C PHE A 154 -12.66 8.32 3.29
N ILE A 155 -12.86 8.25 1.98
CA ILE A 155 -11.79 8.14 0.98
C ILE A 155 -12.03 9.17 -0.13
N ALA A 156 -10.98 9.90 -0.48
CA ALA A 156 -10.99 10.75 -1.68
C ALA A 156 -10.64 9.91 -2.91
N ALA A 157 -11.46 10.04 -3.95
CA ALA A 157 -11.25 9.40 -5.26
C ALA A 157 -11.12 10.46 -6.36
N ASP A 158 -10.25 10.19 -7.34
CA ASP A 158 -10.02 11.08 -8.46
C ASP A 158 -11.30 11.37 -9.25
N LYS A 159 -11.52 12.66 -9.54
CA LYS A 159 -12.61 13.15 -10.40
C LYS A 159 -14.02 12.82 -9.90
N LYS A 160 -14.16 12.21 -8.71
CA LYS A 160 -15.44 11.74 -8.20
C LYS A 160 -15.81 12.25 -6.81
N GLY A 161 -14.84 12.77 -6.03
CA GLY A 161 -15.08 13.36 -4.71
C GLY A 161 -14.73 12.43 -3.54
N ILE A 162 -15.46 12.59 -2.44
CA ILE A 162 -15.26 11.84 -1.19
C ILE A 162 -16.36 10.79 -1.06
N TYR A 163 -15.96 9.56 -0.76
CA TYR A 163 -16.83 8.41 -0.56
C TYR A 163 -16.80 7.95 0.90
N LYS A 164 -17.96 7.68 1.46
CA LYS A 164 -18.11 6.97 2.72
C LYS A 164 -18.04 5.47 2.44
N ILE A 165 -17.21 4.76 3.20
CA ILE A 165 -17.04 3.31 3.11
C ILE A 165 -17.51 2.68 4.41
N GLU A 166 -18.54 1.86 4.32
CA GLU A 166 -19.12 1.11 5.42
C GLU A 166 -18.69 -0.35 5.36
N PHE A 167 -18.29 -0.90 6.51
CA PHE A 167 -17.82 -2.28 6.64
C PHE A 167 -18.92 -3.18 7.20
N THR A 168 -19.91 -3.54 6.38
CA THR A 168 -21.08 -4.31 6.82
C THR A 168 -20.76 -5.77 7.14
N ASP A 169 -19.86 -6.37 6.38
CA ASP A 169 -19.50 -7.79 6.51
C ASP A 169 -18.41 -8.07 7.56
N PHE A 170 -17.93 -7.02 8.23
CA PHE A 170 -16.84 -7.07 9.21
C PHE A 170 -17.31 -6.82 10.66
N ARG A 171 -18.61 -6.95 10.91
CA ARG A 171 -19.21 -6.72 12.23
C ARG A 171 -19.43 -8.02 13.00
#